data_443e99cc6cf93923a7e265b310b3101a
#
_entry.id   443e99cc6cf93923a7e265b310b3101a
#
_cell.length_a   1.000
_cell.length_b   1.000
_cell.length_c   1.000
_cell.angle_alpha   90.00
_cell.angle_beta   90.00
_cell.angle_gamma   90.00
#
_symmetry.space_group_name_H-M   'P 1'
#
loop_
_entity.id
_entity.type
_entity.pdbx_description
1 polymer ?
#
loop_
_entity_poly.entity_id
_entity_poly.type
_entity_poly.pdbx_seq_one_letter_code
_entity_poly.pdbx_strand_id
1 'polypeptide(L)'
;ANMLMLSSSLQQENESQEHPGVHQVPGADDPKGLGPDVEPIVNKYQPNCLFYHNVNRADLRWGGSESGTVGYPCWSSFPYPYSHSNATDGVTDHNKLLAHGDPNGKFWVPAMADTPLRGYNGRHEWFWEPGDDDKAVYPLANLMEMYEKSVGRNATLMVGLTPNPDGVIPEGDVRRLQEWGAEINRRFGQPLAATSATGKKKVSLSLGKVQPVNYYLIQEDITGGERIRAYRVEAQVNGKWTTVAKGTSVGHKRIESFPAVEAKSFRLVVEECTAEPLIRNFSVYHVN
;
A
#
# COMPACT_ATOMS: atom_id res chain seq x y z
N ALA A 1 -11.15 4.83 -11.63
CA ALA A 1 -11.48 3.41 -11.55
C ALA A 1 -12.46 3.23 -10.40
N ASN A 2 -13.63 2.63 -10.66
CA ASN A 2 -14.59 2.28 -9.61
C ASN A 2 -14.10 0.98 -8.98
N MET A 3 -13.87 0.99 -7.68
CA MET A 3 -13.50 -0.20 -6.91
C MET A 3 -14.74 -0.69 -6.17
N LEU A 4 -15.17 -1.92 -6.45
CA LEU A 4 -16.18 -2.60 -5.66
C LEU A 4 -15.45 -3.44 -4.61
N MET A 5 -15.62 -3.11 -3.34
CA MET A 5 -15.16 -3.95 -2.25
C MET A 5 -16.22 -4.99 -1.92
N LEU A 6 -15.89 -6.23 -2.18
CA LEU A 6 -16.60 -7.36 -1.64
C LEU A 6 -15.69 -7.93 -0.53
N SER A 7 -15.90 -7.43 0.67
CA SER A 7 -15.13 -7.87 1.83
C SER A 7 -15.60 -9.27 2.27
N SER A 8 -14.67 -10.19 2.43
CA SER A 8 -14.91 -11.48 3.08
C SER A 8 -15.15 -11.37 4.60
N SER A 9 -15.00 -10.16 5.16
CA SER A 9 -15.24 -9.90 6.58
C SER A 9 -16.68 -10.15 7.02
N LEU A 10 -17.66 -10.13 6.11
CA LEU A 10 -19.02 -10.56 6.38
C LEU A 10 -19.15 -12.05 6.76
N GLN A 11 -18.11 -12.86 6.54
CA GLN A 11 -18.13 -14.29 6.87
C GLN A 11 -17.60 -14.60 8.28
N GLN A 12 -16.68 -13.80 8.82
CA GLN A 12 -16.15 -14.04 10.17
C GLN A 12 -17.13 -13.66 11.29
N GLU A 13 -18.05 -12.72 11.04
CA GLU A 13 -19.08 -12.35 12.03
C GLU A 13 -20.22 -13.35 12.14
N ASN A 14 -20.43 -14.21 11.14
CA ASN A 14 -21.51 -15.22 11.17
C ASN A 14 -21.19 -16.47 12.01
N GLU A 15 -19.94 -16.70 12.39
CA GLU A 15 -19.59 -17.86 13.23
C GLU A 15 -19.80 -17.66 14.74
N SER A 16 -20.02 -16.42 15.22
CA SER A 16 -20.07 -16.14 16.65
C SER A 16 -21.38 -15.59 17.22
N GLN A 17 -22.40 -15.29 16.40
CA GLN A 17 -23.70 -14.87 16.92
C GLN A 17 -24.87 -15.38 16.04
N GLU A 18 -25.67 -16.30 16.56
CA GLU A 18 -26.98 -16.60 16.03
C GLU A 18 -27.89 -15.37 16.19
N HIS A 19 -28.04 -14.57 15.15
CA HIS A 19 -29.08 -13.56 15.07
C HIS A 19 -30.39 -14.21 14.56
N PRO A 20 -31.45 -14.28 15.32
CA PRO A 20 -32.73 -14.77 14.84
C PRO A 20 -33.32 -13.73 13.88
N GLY A 21 -33.33 -14.03 12.58
CA GLY A 21 -33.97 -13.20 11.56
C GLY A 21 -33.20 -12.97 10.27
N VAL A 22 -31.96 -13.45 10.14
CA VAL A 22 -31.27 -13.42 8.86
C VAL A 22 -31.80 -14.55 7.99
N HIS A 23 -32.59 -14.23 6.98
CA HIS A 23 -33.00 -15.20 5.97
C HIS A 23 -31.76 -15.68 5.21
N GLN A 24 -31.42 -16.96 5.37
CA GLN A 24 -30.45 -17.62 4.50
C GLN A 24 -30.89 -17.44 3.04
N VAL A 25 -30.04 -16.87 2.21
CA VAL A 25 -30.28 -16.79 0.78
C VAL A 25 -30.27 -18.22 0.24
N PRO A 26 -31.33 -18.69 -0.46
CA PRO A 26 -31.34 -20.03 -1.04
C PRO A 26 -30.17 -20.17 -2.03
N GLY A 27 -29.31 -21.15 -1.82
CA GLY A 27 -28.10 -21.39 -2.61
C GLY A 27 -26.80 -21.16 -1.84
N ALA A 28 -26.87 -20.82 -0.56
CA ALA A 28 -25.70 -20.64 0.31
C ALA A 28 -25.09 -21.97 0.82
N ASP A 29 -25.45 -23.10 0.24
CA ASP A 29 -24.76 -24.38 0.46
C ASP A 29 -23.45 -24.42 -0.34
N ASP A 30 -22.59 -23.41 -0.13
CA ASP A 30 -21.21 -23.51 -0.56
C ASP A 30 -20.47 -24.37 0.48
N PRO A 31 -20.09 -25.62 0.13
CA PRO A 31 -19.39 -26.52 1.05
C PRO A 31 -18.01 -25.98 1.49
N LYS A 32 -17.58 -24.85 0.91
CA LYS A 32 -16.35 -24.14 1.24
C LYS A 32 -16.57 -22.90 2.11
N GLY A 33 -17.81 -22.52 2.42
CA GLY A 33 -18.12 -21.37 3.26
C GLY A 33 -17.76 -20.00 2.66
N LEU A 34 -17.62 -19.90 1.34
CA LEU A 34 -17.11 -18.70 0.66
C LEU A 34 -18.20 -17.74 0.18
N GLY A 35 -19.47 -18.02 0.50
CA GLY A 35 -20.61 -17.25 0.02
C GLY A 35 -20.89 -17.42 -1.49
N PRO A 36 -21.90 -16.76 -2.02
CA PRO A 36 -22.30 -16.88 -3.43
C PRO A 36 -21.19 -16.33 -4.33
N ASP A 37 -20.94 -17.02 -5.45
CA ASP A 37 -20.06 -16.51 -6.50
C ASP A 37 -20.69 -15.29 -7.16
N VAL A 38 -20.20 -14.12 -6.82
CA VAL A 38 -20.69 -12.83 -7.35
C VAL A 38 -19.93 -12.37 -8.60
N GLU A 39 -18.83 -13.05 -8.95
CA GLU A 39 -18.00 -12.68 -10.10
C GLU A 39 -18.78 -12.62 -11.42
N PRO A 40 -19.64 -13.59 -11.76
CA PRO A 40 -20.45 -13.52 -13.00
C PRO A 40 -21.37 -12.30 -13.04
N ILE A 41 -21.92 -11.89 -11.87
CA ILE A 41 -22.79 -10.73 -11.76
C ILE A 41 -21.98 -9.45 -12.00
N VAL A 42 -20.84 -9.30 -11.33
CA VAL A 42 -19.98 -8.12 -11.48
C VAL A 42 -19.44 -8.05 -12.91
N ASN A 43 -18.96 -9.14 -13.48
CA ASN A 43 -18.47 -9.17 -14.87
C ASN A 43 -19.54 -8.77 -15.88
N LYS A 44 -20.82 -9.10 -15.62
CA LYS A 44 -21.94 -8.74 -16.49
C LYS A 44 -22.34 -7.26 -16.36
N TYR A 45 -22.42 -6.73 -15.14
CA TYR A 45 -23.02 -5.42 -14.89
C TYR A 45 -22.01 -4.32 -14.55
N GLN A 46 -20.80 -4.70 -14.11
CA GLN A 46 -19.73 -3.78 -13.70
C GLN A 46 -18.35 -4.30 -14.19
N PRO A 47 -18.17 -4.52 -15.50
CA PRO A 47 -16.97 -5.22 -16.04
C PRO A 47 -15.65 -4.46 -15.79
N ASN A 48 -15.72 -3.18 -15.43
CA ASN A 48 -14.56 -2.33 -15.17
C ASN A 48 -14.24 -2.20 -13.65
N CYS A 49 -14.99 -2.92 -12.79
CA CYS A 49 -14.67 -2.97 -11.36
C CYS A 49 -13.48 -3.89 -11.11
N LEU A 50 -12.63 -3.49 -10.13
CA LEU A 50 -11.55 -4.33 -9.64
C LEU A 50 -12.07 -5.26 -8.55
N PHE A 51 -11.66 -6.52 -8.62
CA PHE A 51 -11.91 -7.49 -7.58
C PHE A 51 -10.83 -7.38 -6.50
N TYR A 52 -11.26 -7.15 -5.29
CA TYR A 52 -10.40 -7.13 -4.13
C TYR A 52 -10.47 -8.46 -3.39
N HIS A 53 -9.30 -9.05 -3.14
CA HIS A 53 -9.08 -10.18 -2.25
C HIS A 53 -10.09 -11.34 -2.43
N ASN A 54 -10.26 -11.81 -3.64
CA ASN A 54 -11.21 -12.86 -3.99
C ASN A 54 -10.51 -14.22 -4.20
N VAL A 55 -11.29 -15.30 -4.14
CA VAL A 55 -10.84 -16.69 -4.23
C VAL A 55 -10.68 -17.22 -5.66
N ASN A 56 -11.35 -16.62 -6.64
CA ASN A 56 -11.29 -17.07 -8.04
C ASN A 56 -10.37 -16.16 -8.86
N ARG A 57 -10.51 -14.85 -8.67
CA ARG A 57 -9.74 -13.80 -9.33
C ARG A 57 -9.53 -12.64 -8.37
N ALA A 58 -8.33 -12.14 -8.28
CA ALA A 58 -8.04 -10.92 -7.54
C ALA A 58 -7.22 -9.95 -8.39
N ASP A 59 -7.73 -8.73 -8.56
CA ASP A 59 -6.98 -7.63 -9.18
C ASP A 59 -6.12 -6.91 -8.14
N LEU A 60 -6.50 -7.03 -6.87
CA LEU A 60 -5.80 -6.51 -5.70
C LEU A 60 -5.86 -7.55 -4.57
N ARG A 61 -4.78 -7.69 -3.80
CA ARG A 61 -4.77 -8.51 -2.60
C ARG A 61 -4.84 -7.66 -1.34
N TRP A 62 -5.41 -8.21 -0.29
CA TRP A 62 -5.30 -7.64 1.04
C TRP A 62 -3.84 -7.70 1.54
N GLY A 63 -3.39 -6.65 2.19
CA GLY A 63 -2.03 -6.57 2.73
C GLY A 63 -1.78 -7.39 4.00
N GLY A 64 -2.79 -8.13 4.47
CA GLY A 64 -2.70 -9.05 5.61
C GLY A 64 -2.95 -8.40 6.98
N SER A 65 -3.31 -7.12 7.03
CA SER A 65 -3.58 -6.39 8.29
C SER A 65 -4.37 -5.11 8.02
N GLU A 66 -5.35 -4.80 8.88
CA GLU A 66 -6.11 -3.53 8.89
C GLU A 66 -5.36 -2.39 9.58
N SER A 67 -4.04 -2.47 9.64
CA SER A 67 -3.18 -1.45 10.28
C SER A 67 -2.80 -0.28 9.37
N GLY A 68 -3.29 -0.25 8.14
CA GLY A 68 -2.85 0.72 7.13
C GLY A 68 -1.42 0.52 6.64
N THR A 69 -0.82 -0.67 6.88
CA THR A 69 0.57 -0.95 6.52
C THR A 69 0.72 -2.28 5.78
N VAL A 70 1.82 -2.43 5.04
CA VAL A 70 2.25 -3.69 4.44
C VAL A 70 3.68 -4.02 4.85
N GLY A 71 4.07 -5.28 4.68
CA GLY A 71 5.45 -5.71 4.87
C GLY A 71 6.44 -5.03 3.92
N TYR A 72 7.72 -5.18 4.19
CA TYR A 72 8.79 -4.83 3.25
C TYR A 72 9.78 -6.00 3.16
N PRO A 73 10.17 -6.42 1.97
CA PRO A 73 9.72 -5.96 0.64
C PRO A 73 8.24 -6.24 0.39
N CYS A 74 7.61 -5.46 -0.51
CA CYS A 74 6.26 -5.69 -0.99
C CYS A 74 6.26 -5.72 -2.52
N TRP A 75 5.98 -6.89 -3.09
CA TRP A 75 5.94 -7.14 -4.53
C TRP A 75 4.51 -7.15 -5.03
N SER A 76 4.24 -6.58 -6.20
CA SER A 76 2.93 -6.70 -6.84
C SER A 76 2.74 -8.05 -7.53
N SER A 77 3.81 -8.76 -7.84
CA SER A 77 3.73 -10.13 -8.35
C SER A 77 3.34 -11.13 -7.27
N PHE A 78 2.58 -12.16 -7.66
CA PHE A 78 1.94 -13.12 -6.78
C PHE A 78 1.91 -14.51 -7.44
N PRO A 79 1.96 -15.61 -6.70
CA PRO A 79 2.02 -16.94 -7.30
C PRO A 79 0.67 -17.41 -7.87
N TYR A 80 -0.45 -16.81 -7.45
CA TYR A 80 -1.81 -17.23 -7.82
C TYR A 80 -2.59 -16.08 -8.45
N PRO A 81 -3.61 -16.37 -9.30
CA PRO A 81 -4.50 -15.34 -9.85
C PRO A 81 -5.57 -14.85 -8.86
N TYR A 82 -5.62 -15.42 -7.66
CA TYR A 82 -6.49 -15.09 -6.54
C TYR A 82 -5.64 -14.73 -5.32
N SER A 83 -6.23 -14.12 -4.31
CA SER A 83 -5.50 -13.72 -3.10
C SER A 83 -6.12 -14.19 -1.79
N HIS A 84 -7.42 -14.53 -1.77
CA HIS A 84 -8.03 -15.15 -0.60
C HIS A 84 -7.69 -16.64 -0.59
N SER A 85 -7.08 -17.13 0.50
CA SER A 85 -6.74 -18.54 0.63
C SER A 85 -7.94 -19.38 1.03
N ASN A 86 -8.15 -20.47 0.29
CA ASN A 86 -8.83 -21.62 0.87
C ASN A 86 -7.83 -22.41 1.71
N ALA A 87 -8.25 -22.96 2.84
CA ALA A 87 -7.41 -23.78 3.72
C ALA A 87 -6.75 -25.00 3.01
N THR A 88 -7.10 -25.25 1.76
CA THR A 88 -6.64 -26.38 0.93
C THR A 88 -5.45 -26.01 0.02
N ASP A 89 -5.02 -24.75 -0.04
CA ASP A 89 -3.99 -24.31 -1.01
C ASP A 89 -2.56 -24.77 -0.67
N GLY A 90 -2.36 -25.43 0.48
CA GLY A 90 -1.05 -25.93 0.89
C GLY A 90 -0.01 -24.84 1.16
N VAL A 91 -0.42 -23.58 1.22
CA VAL A 91 0.46 -22.46 1.52
C VAL A 91 0.72 -22.40 3.00
N THR A 92 1.95 -22.69 3.41
CA THR A 92 2.36 -22.76 4.82
C THR A 92 2.41 -21.41 5.53
N ASP A 93 2.44 -20.29 4.78
CA ASP A 93 2.51 -18.94 5.34
C ASP A 93 1.80 -17.93 4.44
N HIS A 94 0.48 -18.08 4.35
CA HIS A 94 -0.36 -17.22 3.50
C HIS A 94 -0.32 -15.74 3.92
N ASN A 95 -0.33 -15.46 5.22
CA ASN A 95 -0.27 -14.08 5.74
C ASN A 95 1.01 -13.37 5.33
N LYS A 96 2.14 -14.07 5.36
CA LYS A 96 3.40 -13.52 4.87
C LYS A 96 3.36 -13.26 3.37
N LEU A 97 2.76 -14.16 2.60
CA LEU A 97 2.57 -13.99 1.17
C LEU A 97 1.68 -12.78 0.86
N LEU A 98 0.59 -12.58 1.61
CA LEU A 98 -0.27 -11.40 1.47
C LEU A 98 0.50 -10.10 1.74
N ALA A 99 1.28 -10.06 2.83
CA ALA A 99 2.03 -8.86 3.23
C ALA A 99 3.18 -8.52 2.26
N HIS A 100 3.81 -9.53 1.66
CA HIS A 100 5.07 -9.35 0.90
C HIS A 100 4.96 -9.61 -0.60
N GLY A 101 3.95 -10.37 -1.06
CA GLY A 101 3.93 -10.89 -2.44
C GLY A 101 5.07 -11.89 -2.70
N ASP A 102 5.30 -12.20 -3.98
CA ASP A 102 6.36 -13.09 -4.43
C ASP A 102 7.08 -12.47 -5.64
N PRO A 103 8.39 -12.13 -5.53
CA PRO A 103 9.13 -11.54 -6.66
C PRO A 103 9.16 -12.42 -7.92
N ASN A 104 8.90 -13.72 -7.78
CA ASN A 104 8.86 -14.70 -8.86
C ASN A 104 7.42 -15.09 -9.27
N GLY A 105 6.42 -14.45 -8.66
CA GLY A 105 5.01 -14.71 -8.95
C GLY A 105 4.66 -14.40 -10.41
N LYS A 106 3.77 -15.21 -10.97
CA LYS A 106 3.37 -15.11 -12.39
C LYS A 106 2.19 -14.17 -12.63
N PHE A 107 1.47 -13.82 -11.57
CA PHE A 107 0.28 -12.99 -11.63
C PHE A 107 0.55 -11.61 -11.04
N TRP A 108 -0.15 -10.61 -11.57
CA TRP A 108 -0.08 -9.24 -11.08
C TRP A 108 -1.23 -8.99 -10.13
N VAL A 109 -0.94 -8.99 -8.82
CA VAL A 109 -1.93 -8.82 -7.74
C VAL A 109 -1.33 -7.87 -6.69
N PRO A 110 -1.28 -6.56 -6.97
CA PRO A 110 -0.69 -5.57 -6.07
C PRO A 110 -1.39 -5.52 -4.72
N ALA A 111 -0.64 -5.19 -3.67
CA ALA A 111 -1.16 -5.11 -2.32
C ALA A 111 -2.00 -3.85 -2.11
N MET A 112 -3.04 -3.98 -1.29
CA MET A 112 -3.79 -2.89 -0.71
C MET A 112 -3.74 -3.02 0.82
N ALA A 113 -3.27 -1.97 1.49
CA ALA A 113 -3.39 -1.81 2.93
C ALA A 113 -4.71 -1.08 3.21
N ASP A 114 -5.40 -1.45 4.25
CA ASP A 114 -6.60 -0.78 4.70
C ASP A 114 -6.52 -0.42 6.19
N THR A 115 -7.25 0.61 6.57
CA THR A 115 -7.40 1.05 7.95
C THR A 115 -8.65 1.92 8.06
N PRO A 116 -9.40 1.87 9.17
CA PRO A 116 -10.34 2.93 9.45
C PRO A 116 -9.60 4.24 9.76
N LEU A 117 -10.17 5.39 9.43
CA LEU A 117 -9.64 6.68 9.87
C LEU A 117 -9.74 6.83 11.40
N ARG A 118 -10.71 6.14 11.99
CA ARG A 118 -10.98 6.05 13.42
C ARG A 118 -10.53 4.70 13.94
N GLY A 119 -9.88 4.64 15.09
CA GLY A 119 -9.35 3.40 15.67
C GLY A 119 -8.20 3.67 16.65
N TYR A 120 -7.84 4.93 16.82
CA TYR A 120 -6.74 5.31 17.72
C TYR A 120 -7.02 5.01 19.20
N ASN A 121 -8.30 4.93 19.57
CA ASN A 121 -8.77 4.54 20.90
C ASN A 121 -8.69 3.03 21.17
N GLY A 122 -8.18 2.23 20.23
CA GLY A 122 -8.08 0.76 20.33
C GLY A 122 -9.32 0.00 19.82
N ARG A 123 -10.30 0.73 19.28
CA ARG A 123 -11.48 0.16 18.62
C ARG A 123 -11.30 0.28 17.11
N HIS A 124 -11.61 -0.78 16.36
CA HIS A 124 -11.67 -0.73 14.89
C HIS A 124 -13.01 -0.15 14.46
N GLU A 125 -13.06 1.16 14.23
CA GLU A 125 -14.28 1.89 13.90
C GLU A 125 -14.49 1.97 12.38
N TRP A 126 -15.00 0.87 11.80
CA TRP A 126 -15.41 0.82 10.40
C TRP A 126 -16.80 1.40 10.16
N PHE A 127 -17.59 1.58 11.21
CA PHE A 127 -18.94 2.11 11.19
C PHE A 127 -19.08 3.25 12.19
N TRP A 128 -20.01 4.15 11.90
CA TRP A 128 -20.32 5.24 12.80
C TRP A 128 -21.08 4.72 14.03
N GLU A 129 -20.73 5.22 15.21
CA GLU A 129 -21.44 4.94 16.46
C GLU A 129 -21.90 6.25 17.13
N PRO A 130 -23.07 6.24 17.80
CA PRO A 130 -23.50 7.39 18.59
C PRO A 130 -22.48 7.70 19.70
N GLY A 131 -22.08 8.98 19.78
CA GLY A 131 -21.11 9.44 20.76
C GLY A 131 -19.64 9.32 20.34
N ASP A 132 -19.36 8.92 19.09
CA ASP A 132 -18.02 9.01 18.52
C ASP A 132 -17.49 10.44 18.61
N ASP A 133 -16.29 10.57 19.17
CA ASP A 133 -15.59 11.85 19.29
C ASP A 133 -14.30 11.88 18.43
N ASP A 134 -13.71 13.06 18.31
CA ASP A 134 -12.49 13.26 17.52
C ASP A 134 -11.25 12.55 18.10
N LYS A 135 -11.33 11.99 19.32
CA LYS A 135 -10.21 11.27 19.95
C LYS A 135 -9.99 9.89 19.33
N ALA A 136 -11.01 9.34 18.69
CA ALA A 136 -10.90 8.08 17.93
C ALA A 136 -10.14 8.26 16.62
N VAL A 137 -10.07 9.48 16.08
CA VAL A 137 -9.38 9.79 14.83
C VAL A 137 -7.87 9.65 15.01
N TYR A 138 -7.19 8.91 14.13
CA TYR A 138 -5.74 8.74 14.20
C TYR A 138 -5.00 10.10 14.18
N PRO A 139 -3.99 10.27 15.07
CA PRO A 139 -3.08 11.41 15.00
C PRO A 139 -2.36 11.49 13.63
N LEU A 140 -2.04 12.71 13.20
CA LEU A 140 -1.36 12.95 11.93
C LEU A 140 -0.07 12.14 11.76
N ALA A 141 0.71 11.98 12.84
CA ALA A 141 1.94 11.19 12.80
C ALA A 141 1.70 9.72 12.45
N ASN A 142 0.62 9.10 13.00
CA ASN A 142 0.25 7.72 12.69
C ASN A 142 -0.19 7.58 11.23
N LEU A 143 -1.00 8.52 10.71
CA LEU A 143 -1.42 8.51 9.31
C LEU A 143 -0.23 8.69 8.35
N MET A 144 0.76 9.52 8.72
CA MET A 144 1.99 9.62 7.94
C MET A 144 2.82 8.33 7.95
N GLU A 145 2.90 7.67 9.10
CA GLU A 145 3.53 6.35 9.20
C GLU A 145 2.83 5.30 8.33
N MET A 146 1.49 5.27 8.35
CA MET A 146 0.68 4.40 7.48
C MET A 146 0.95 4.71 6.01
N TYR A 147 0.98 5.98 5.60
CA TYR A 147 1.31 6.38 4.24
C TYR A 147 2.69 5.90 3.80
N GLU A 148 3.70 6.11 4.62
CA GLU A 148 5.08 5.69 4.33
C GLU A 148 5.22 4.15 4.32
N LYS A 149 4.46 3.43 5.18
CA LYS A 149 4.51 1.97 5.28
C LYS A 149 3.51 1.23 4.38
N SER A 150 2.72 1.93 3.58
CA SER A 150 1.83 1.38 2.55
C SER A 150 2.17 1.93 1.17
N VAL A 151 1.82 3.18 0.88
CA VAL A 151 2.11 3.84 -0.39
C VAL A 151 3.62 3.93 -0.64
N GLY A 152 4.41 4.19 0.40
CA GLY A 152 5.88 4.15 0.35
C GLY A 152 6.49 2.74 0.29
N ARG A 153 5.67 1.69 0.29
CA ARG A 153 6.06 0.28 0.15
C ARG A 153 5.33 -0.42 -1.00
N ASN A 154 5.03 0.34 -2.06
CA ASN A 154 4.44 -0.22 -3.28
C ASN A 154 3.00 -0.75 -3.11
N ALA A 155 2.23 -0.28 -2.13
CA ALA A 155 0.84 -0.67 -1.93
C ALA A 155 -0.12 0.52 -2.13
N THR A 156 -1.38 0.22 -2.40
CA THR A 156 -2.47 1.20 -2.28
C THR A 156 -2.88 1.29 -0.82
N LEU A 157 -3.12 2.49 -0.32
CA LEU A 157 -3.72 2.70 0.99
C LEU A 157 -5.20 3.06 0.81
N MET A 158 -6.06 2.31 1.46
CA MET A 158 -7.48 2.59 1.57
C MET A 158 -7.82 2.97 3.01
N VAL A 159 -8.59 4.04 3.15
CA VAL A 159 -9.00 4.56 4.44
C VAL A 159 -10.51 4.53 4.54
N GLY A 160 -11.03 3.81 5.54
CA GLY A 160 -12.43 3.76 5.86
C GLY A 160 -12.89 5.05 6.52
N LEU A 161 -13.93 5.67 5.96
CA LEU A 161 -14.60 6.82 6.53
C LEU A 161 -15.98 6.40 7.01
N THR A 162 -16.39 6.92 8.14
CA THR A 162 -17.65 6.55 8.80
C THR A 162 -18.66 7.70 8.74
N PRO A 163 -19.47 7.82 7.67
CA PRO A 163 -20.51 8.83 7.62
C PRO A 163 -21.55 8.61 8.72
N ASN A 164 -22.07 9.69 9.27
CA ASN A 164 -23.15 9.66 10.25
C ASN A 164 -24.49 9.21 9.61
N PRO A 165 -25.59 9.04 10.37
CA PRO A 165 -26.88 8.64 9.82
C PRO A 165 -27.47 9.58 8.76
N ASP A 166 -27.02 10.85 8.70
CA ASP A 166 -27.41 11.81 7.67
C ASP A 166 -26.55 11.70 6.40
N GLY A 167 -25.60 10.74 6.36
CA GLY A 167 -24.68 10.54 5.24
C GLY A 167 -23.52 11.55 5.19
N VAL A 168 -23.29 12.28 6.28
CA VAL A 168 -22.25 13.33 6.37
C VAL A 168 -21.00 12.80 7.07
N ILE A 169 -19.85 13.05 6.48
CA ILE A 169 -18.56 12.77 7.14
C ILE A 169 -18.34 13.78 8.27
N PRO A 170 -18.02 13.34 9.50
CA PRO A 170 -17.78 14.24 10.63
C PRO A 170 -16.70 15.28 10.35
N GLU A 171 -16.85 16.49 10.88
CA GLU A 171 -15.88 17.59 10.65
C GLU A 171 -14.48 17.27 11.11
N GLY A 172 -14.33 16.51 12.20
CA GLY A 172 -13.03 16.06 12.72
C GLY A 172 -12.28 15.19 11.72
N ASP A 173 -13.01 14.30 11.03
CA ASP A 173 -12.47 13.43 9.97
C ASP A 173 -12.04 14.26 8.77
N VAL A 174 -12.89 15.18 8.31
CA VAL A 174 -12.57 16.06 7.18
C VAL A 174 -11.34 16.91 7.47
N ARG A 175 -11.27 17.52 8.66
CA ARG A 175 -10.11 18.30 9.09
C ARG A 175 -8.84 17.47 9.09
N ARG A 176 -8.89 16.24 9.67
CA ARG A 176 -7.73 15.34 9.71
C ARG A 176 -7.27 14.92 8.32
N LEU A 177 -8.17 14.64 7.40
CA LEU A 177 -7.83 14.32 6.01
C LEU A 177 -7.15 15.50 5.31
N GLN A 178 -7.63 16.73 5.54
CA GLN A 178 -7.01 17.95 5.01
C GLN A 178 -5.59 18.15 5.57
N GLU A 179 -5.41 18.02 6.89
CA GLU A 179 -4.10 18.08 7.54
C GLU A 179 -3.15 17.02 6.96
N TRP A 180 -3.63 15.80 6.77
CA TRP A 180 -2.85 14.71 6.22
C TRP A 180 -2.43 14.95 4.78
N GLY A 181 -3.36 15.37 3.92
CA GLY A 181 -3.05 15.76 2.55
C GLY A 181 -2.02 16.90 2.47
N ALA A 182 -2.17 17.92 3.32
CA ALA A 182 -1.22 19.02 3.42
C ALA A 182 0.17 18.54 3.87
N GLU A 183 0.26 17.64 4.84
CA GLU A 183 1.53 17.11 5.35
C GLU A 183 2.24 16.21 4.33
N ILE A 184 1.49 15.37 3.59
CA ILE A 184 2.06 14.60 2.47
C ILE A 184 2.67 15.55 1.44
N ASN A 185 1.93 16.59 1.07
CA ASN A 185 2.42 17.58 0.11
C ASN A 185 3.62 18.38 0.65
N ARG A 186 3.61 18.76 1.92
CA ARG A 186 4.74 19.44 2.59
C ARG A 186 6.01 18.59 2.53
N ARG A 187 5.91 17.28 2.85
CA ARG A 187 7.08 16.37 2.85
C ARG A 187 7.57 16.03 1.45
N PHE A 188 6.65 15.70 0.55
CA PHE A 188 6.97 15.03 -0.72
C PHE A 188 6.50 15.76 -1.98
N GLY A 189 5.82 16.91 -1.85
CA GLY A 189 5.34 17.68 -2.99
C GLY A 189 6.44 18.39 -3.77
N GLN A 190 7.52 18.80 -3.09
CA GLN A 190 8.62 19.53 -3.72
C GLN A 190 9.97 18.87 -3.36
N PRO A 191 10.55 18.06 -4.26
CA PRO A 191 11.85 17.47 -4.03
C PRO A 191 12.97 18.50 -4.08
N LEU A 192 14.04 18.28 -3.31
CA LEU A 192 15.29 19.06 -3.44
C LEU A 192 15.94 18.86 -4.81
N ALA A 193 15.84 17.66 -5.35
CA ALA A 193 16.17 17.32 -6.73
C ALA A 193 15.46 16.03 -7.13
N ALA A 194 15.18 15.89 -8.43
CA ALA A 194 14.59 14.70 -9.02
C ALA A 194 15.22 14.39 -10.39
N THR A 195 15.18 13.12 -10.77
CA THR A 195 15.64 12.63 -12.09
C THR A 195 14.89 11.37 -12.49
N SER A 196 14.95 11.01 -13.76
CA SER A 196 14.44 9.76 -14.32
C SER A 196 15.49 9.10 -15.22
N ALA A 197 15.35 7.81 -15.50
CA ALA A 197 16.24 7.10 -16.41
C ALA A 197 15.62 5.82 -16.96
N THR A 198 15.94 5.52 -18.22
CA THR A 198 15.59 4.28 -18.90
C THR A 198 16.86 3.49 -19.18
N GLY A 199 16.89 2.20 -18.86
CA GLY A 199 17.98 1.27 -19.16
C GLY A 199 19.28 1.52 -18.35
N LYS A 200 19.27 2.39 -17.34
CA LYS A 200 20.47 2.72 -16.58
C LYS A 200 20.43 2.14 -15.17
N LYS A 201 21.41 1.31 -14.85
CA LYS A 201 21.61 0.79 -13.49
C LYS A 201 22.19 1.80 -12.49
N LYS A 202 22.72 2.93 -12.97
CA LYS A 202 23.26 4.00 -12.13
C LYS A 202 22.71 5.35 -12.58
N VAL A 203 22.00 6.01 -11.68
CA VAL A 203 21.30 7.28 -11.95
C VAL A 203 21.69 8.29 -10.88
N SER A 204 22.26 9.42 -11.28
CA SER A 204 22.74 10.46 -10.37
C SER A 204 21.88 11.71 -10.46
N LEU A 205 21.76 12.43 -9.35
CA LEU A 205 21.15 13.75 -9.26
C LEU A 205 22.07 14.70 -8.46
N SER A 206 21.95 16.00 -8.72
CA SER A 206 22.70 17.05 -8.04
C SER A 206 21.77 18.09 -7.45
N LEU A 207 22.08 18.53 -6.22
CA LEU A 207 21.34 19.55 -5.49
C LEU A 207 21.84 20.98 -5.78
N GLY A 208 22.90 21.12 -6.58
CA GLY A 208 23.55 22.41 -6.84
C GLY A 208 24.44 22.88 -5.68
N LYS A 209 24.05 22.69 -4.43
CA LYS A 209 24.80 23.03 -3.21
C LYS A 209 24.75 21.90 -2.20
N VAL A 210 25.63 21.92 -1.20
CA VAL A 210 25.58 21.03 -0.04
C VAL A 210 24.41 21.45 0.85
N GLN A 211 23.57 20.49 1.22
CA GLN A 211 22.44 20.70 2.13
C GLN A 211 21.99 19.37 2.75
N PRO A 212 21.25 19.40 3.87
CA PRO A 212 20.79 18.20 4.54
C PRO A 212 19.74 17.46 3.71
N VAL A 213 19.81 16.13 3.73
CA VAL A 213 18.84 15.22 3.10
C VAL A 213 18.63 14.04 4.01
N ASN A 214 17.39 13.60 4.18
CA ASN A 214 17.04 12.47 5.05
C ASN A 214 15.94 11.55 4.49
N TYR A 215 15.44 11.81 3.26
CA TYR A 215 14.47 10.96 2.58
C TYR A 215 14.81 10.79 1.10
N TYR A 216 14.46 9.63 0.56
CA TYR A 216 14.38 9.42 -0.88
C TYR A 216 13.04 8.83 -1.29
N LEU A 217 12.70 9.05 -2.57
CA LEU A 217 11.58 8.44 -3.23
C LEU A 217 12.06 7.88 -4.58
N ILE A 218 11.73 6.61 -4.83
CA ILE A 218 12.00 5.93 -6.10
C ILE A 218 10.67 5.41 -6.66
N GLN A 219 10.49 5.50 -7.99
CA GLN A 219 9.37 4.90 -8.71
C GLN A 219 9.90 4.19 -9.94
N GLU A 220 9.44 2.97 -10.18
CA GLU A 220 9.58 2.30 -11.47
C GLU A 220 8.42 2.67 -12.40
N ASP A 221 8.65 2.60 -13.70
CA ASP A 221 7.57 2.42 -14.65
C ASP A 221 7.20 0.93 -14.66
N ILE A 222 6.06 0.62 -14.05
CA ILE A 222 5.58 -0.74 -13.82
C ILE A 222 4.69 -1.27 -14.96
N THR A 223 4.57 -0.58 -16.08
CA THR A 223 3.76 -1.03 -17.23
C THR A 223 4.24 -2.37 -17.79
N GLY A 224 5.52 -2.69 -17.62
CA GLY A 224 6.15 -3.97 -17.93
C GLY A 224 6.53 -4.80 -16.70
N GLY A 225 5.87 -4.57 -15.57
CA GLY A 225 6.17 -5.22 -14.29
C GLY A 225 7.30 -4.56 -13.50
N GLU A 226 7.51 -5.04 -12.28
CA GLU A 226 8.59 -4.62 -11.39
C GLU A 226 9.90 -5.28 -11.81
N ARG A 227 10.96 -4.52 -11.95
CA ARG A 227 12.24 -5.02 -12.48
C ARG A 227 13.37 -5.02 -11.47
N ILE A 228 13.40 -4.02 -10.57
CA ILE A 228 14.45 -3.88 -9.55
C ILE A 228 14.28 -4.97 -8.49
N ARG A 229 15.39 -5.65 -8.14
CA ARG A 229 15.44 -6.71 -7.12
C ARG A 229 16.38 -6.37 -5.97
N ALA A 230 17.40 -5.55 -6.22
CA ALA A 230 18.26 -4.96 -5.20
C ALA A 230 18.80 -3.61 -5.66
N TYR A 231 18.87 -2.67 -4.74
CA TYR A 231 19.43 -1.33 -5.00
C TYR A 231 20.08 -0.76 -3.74
N ARG A 232 20.92 0.27 -3.95
CA ARG A 232 21.37 1.16 -2.89
C ARG A 232 21.28 2.62 -3.33
N VAL A 233 21.08 3.48 -2.35
CA VAL A 233 21.18 4.93 -2.49
C VAL A 233 22.49 5.38 -1.87
N GLU A 234 23.25 6.19 -2.58
CA GLU A 234 24.51 6.73 -2.13
C GLU A 234 24.46 8.26 -2.16
N ALA A 235 25.09 8.88 -1.15
CA ALA A 235 25.34 10.31 -1.07
C ALA A 235 26.83 10.59 -1.29
N GLN A 236 27.16 11.72 -1.93
CA GLN A 236 28.54 12.19 -2.05
C GLN A 236 28.87 13.07 -0.84
N VAL A 237 29.51 12.47 0.16
CA VAL A 237 29.95 13.12 1.41
C VAL A 237 31.47 13.33 1.37
N ASN A 238 31.93 14.56 1.54
CA ASN A 238 33.37 14.90 1.49
C ASN A 238 34.07 14.34 0.23
N GLY A 239 33.40 14.42 -0.93
CA GLY A 239 33.93 13.95 -2.21
C GLY A 239 33.88 12.42 -2.44
N LYS A 240 33.48 11.63 -1.44
CA LYS A 240 33.36 10.15 -1.51
C LYS A 240 31.91 9.71 -1.57
N TRP A 241 31.62 8.70 -2.38
CA TRP A 241 30.32 8.06 -2.42
C TRP A 241 30.16 7.12 -1.22
N THR A 242 29.14 7.38 -0.40
CA THR A 242 28.81 6.61 0.80
C THR A 242 27.38 6.10 0.69
N THR A 243 27.17 4.82 0.93
CA THR A 243 25.83 4.23 0.96
C THR A 243 25.05 4.77 2.16
N VAL A 244 23.90 5.36 1.92
CA VAL A 244 22.98 5.88 2.95
C VAL A 244 21.76 4.99 3.16
N ALA A 245 21.38 4.19 2.14
CA ALA A 245 20.30 3.23 2.23
C ALA A 245 20.47 2.08 1.25
N LYS A 246 19.82 0.95 1.55
CA LYS A 246 19.70 -0.23 0.67
C LYS A 246 18.27 -0.73 0.68
N GLY A 247 17.86 -1.37 -0.42
CA GLY A 247 16.53 -1.96 -0.52
C GLY A 247 16.44 -3.01 -1.61
N THR A 248 15.29 -3.66 -1.68
CA THR A 248 14.98 -4.73 -2.62
C THR A 248 13.87 -4.34 -3.59
N SER A 249 12.62 -4.22 -3.14
CA SER A 249 11.49 -3.84 -3.99
C SER A 249 11.36 -2.31 -4.10
N VAL A 250 11.00 -1.85 -5.27
CA VAL A 250 10.64 -0.45 -5.55
C VAL A 250 9.19 -0.38 -6.03
N GLY A 251 8.89 -0.97 -7.20
CA GLY A 251 7.57 -0.96 -7.82
C GLY A 251 7.04 0.43 -8.11
N HIS A 252 5.73 0.62 -7.91
CA HIS A 252 5.08 1.91 -8.17
C HIS A 252 5.68 3.06 -7.35
N LYS A 253 6.00 2.82 -6.07
CA LYS A 253 6.59 3.84 -5.20
C LYS A 253 7.31 3.23 -3.99
N ARG A 254 8.53 3.69 -3.76
CA ARG A 254 9.29 3.43 -2.55
C ARG A 254 9.68 4.76 -1.91
N ILE A 255 9.25 4.98 -0.67
CA ILE A 255 9.66 6.10 0.19
C ILE A 255 10.41 5.52 1.38
N GLU A 256 11.56 6.09 1.72
CA GLU A 256 12.33 5.66 2.89
C GLU A 256 13.09 6.83 3.48
N SER A 257 13.17 6.84 4.81
CA SER A 257 14.02 7.76 5.57
C SER A 257 15.38 7.14 5.85
N PHE A 258 16.37 7.99 6.06
CA PHE A 258 17.71 7.62 6.51
C PHE A 258 18.28 8.73 7.41
N PRO A 259 19.32 8.45 8.23
CA PRO A 259 19.99 9.50 9.01
C PRO A 259 20.42 10.66 8.12
N ALA A 260 20.08 11.88 8.53
CA ALA A 260 20.37 13.09 7.74
C ALA A 260 21.86 13.19 7.37
N VAL A 261 22.14 13.47 6.11
CA VAL A 261 23.50 13.66 5.60
C VAL A 261 23.60 14.98 4.84
N GLU A 262 24.71 15.69 5.04
CA GLU A 262 25.07 16.89 4.26
C GLU A 262 25.73 16.46 2.97
N ALA A 263 25.04 16.63 1.83
CA ALA A 263 25.57 16.21 0.53
C ALA A 263 25.14 17.16 -0.60
N LYS A 264 25.91 17.16 -1.67
CA LYS A 264 25.62 17.89 -2.90
C LYS A 264 25.04 17.00 -3.99
N SER A 265 25.33 15.71 -3.96
CA SER A 265 24.94 14.75 -5.00
C SER A 265 24.49 13.43 -4.39
N PHE A 266 23.52 12.82 -5.03
CA PHE A 266 23.02 11.47 -4.72
C PHE A 266 23.04 10.61 -5.97
N ARG A 267 23.07 9.30 -5.79
CA ARG A 267 22.86 8.35 -6.88
C ARG A 267 22.13 7.11 -6.41
N LEU A 268 21.23 6.64 -7.26
CA LEU A 268 20.62 5.31 -7.18
C LEU A 268 21.51 4.34 -7.96
N VAL A 269 21.86 3.22 -7.34
CA VAL A 269 22.57 2.12 -7.98
C VAL A 269 21.70 0.89 -7.90
N VAL A 270 21.21 0.41 -9.04
CA VAL A 270 20.49 -0.87 -9.15
C VAL A 270 21.52 -1.99 -9.20
N GLU A 271 21.52 -2.84 -8.19
CA GLU A 271 22.47 -3.94 -8.04
C GLU A 271 21.97 -5.19 -8.78
N GLU A 272 20.66 -5.50 -8.62
CA GLU A 272 19.99 -6.63 -9.25
C GLU A 272 18.68 -6.20 -9.90
N CYS A 273 18.40 -6.75 -11.06
CA CYS A 273 17.15 -6.49 -11.81
C CYS A 273 16.87 -7.67 -12.78
N THR A 274 15.58 -7.91 -13.05
CA THR A 274 15.12 -8.97 -13.99
C THR A 274 15.16 -8.54 -15.45
N ALA A 275 15.16 -7.23 -15.71
CA ALA A 275 15.31 -6.60 -17.01
C ALA A 275 15.92 -5.21 -16.84
N GLU A 276 16.17 -4.48 -17.94
CA GLU A 276 16.68 -3.10 -17.86
C GLU A 276 15.77 -2.22 -16.99
N PRO A 277 16.32 -1.51 -15.97
CA PRO A 277 15.51 -0.70 -15.07
C PRO A 277 14.81 0.45 -15.79
N LEU A 278 13.55 0.68 -15.47
CA LEU A 278 12.77 1.82 -15.91
C LEU A 278 12.47 2.71 -14.71
N ILE A 279 13.36 3.65 -14.43
CA ILE A 279 13.23 4.54 -13.27
C ILE A 279 12.43 5.77 -13.71
N ARG A 280 11.14 5.79 -13.34
CA ARG A 280 10.24 6.90 -13.60
C ARG A 280 10.60 8.15 -12.78
N ASN A 281 11.01 7.92 -11.52
CA ASN A 281 11.45 8.99 -10.64
C ASN A 281 12.48 8.47 -9.63
N PHE A 282 13.51 9.25 -9.42
CA PHE A 282 14.40 9.19 -8.26
C PHE A 282 14.56 10.59 -7.72
N SER A 283 14.12 10.83 -6.51
CA SER A 283 14.11 12.14 -5.87
C SER A 283 14.53 12.06 -4.41
N VAL A 284 15.03 13.17 -3.89
CA VAL A 284 15.50 13.29 -2.50
C VAL A 284 14.88 14.50 -1.82
N TYR A 285 14.72 14.41 -0.49
CA TYR A 285 14.01 15.39 0.32
C TYR A 285 14.72 15.63 1.65
N HIS A 286 14.44 16.78 2.24
CA HIS A 286 14.70 17.06 3.65
C HIS A 286 13.36 17.29 4.35
N VAL A 287 13.06 16.44 5.30
CA VAL A 287 11.85 16.51 6.13
C VAL A 287 12.29 16.80 7.57
N ASN A 288 11.82 17.93 8.09
CA ASN A 288 12.02 18.37 9.48
C ASN A 288 10.93 17.77 10.38
#